data_916a321529234b026d79a321a9575c63
#
_entry.id   916a321529234b026d79a321a9575c63
#
_cell.length_a   1.000
_cell.length_b   1.000
_cell.length_c   1.000
_cell.angle_alpha   90.00
_cell.angle_beta   90.00
_cell.angle_gamma   90.00
#
_symmetry.space_group_name_H-M   'P 1'
#
loop_
_entity.id
_entity.type
_entity.pdbx_description
1 polymer ?
#
loop_
_entity_poly.entity_id
_entity_poly.type
_entity_poly.pdbx_seq_one_letter_code
_entity_poly.pdbx_strand_id
1 'polypeptide(L)'
;WQANLKYLGKYDNVNFPMPETFYDDYATRGEAVRTQKMSVTKHMRWEQDFKVPEMLDLNNEDSKDSYNALMGEINRMTPAQRSAWGRYYFPRNRKLLEANLKGKELDNWKYQAYIRDYMSVIASVDESVGRVLDYLDQNGLTDNTIIVYTSDQGFYMGEHGWFDKRFMYEESLRTPLIISYPGHTKPGSVCHKLVQNIDYAPTFLELAGVKKPHDMVGRSLLPVFDNGDAQKQWRTSIYYHYY
;
A
#
# COMPACT_ATOMS: atom_id res chain seq x y z
N TRP A 1 -5.93 -7.80 2.50
CA TRP A 1 -5.03 -7.44 3.61
C TRP A 1 -5.69 -7.72 4.96
N GLN A 2 -4.88 -8.15 5.94
CA GLN A 2 -5.33 -8.46 7.30
C GLN A 2 -4.36 -7.81 8.29
N ALA A 3 -4.87 -6.96 9.16
CA ALA A 3 -4.07 -6.34 10.21
C ALA A 3 -3.74 -7.35 11.34
N ASN A 4 -2.66 -7.09 12.08
CA ASN A 4 -2.42 -7.81 13.32
C ASN A 4 -3.60 -7.60 14.28
N LEU A 5 -3.94 -8.63 15.07
CA LEU A 5 -5.12 -8.66 15.95
C LEU A 5 -5.24 -7.42 16.83
N LYS A 6 -4.15 -6.91 17.35
CA LYS A 6 -4.14 -5.73 18.24
C LYS A 6 -4.47 -4.41 17.53
N TYR A 7 -4.47 -4.41 16.19
CA TYR A 7 -4.80 -3.24 15.39
C TYR A 7 -6.20 -3.30 14.76
N LEU A 8 -6.92 -4.41 14.93
CA LEU A 8 -8.32 -4.48 14.52
C LEU A 8 -9.13 -3.41 15.28
N GLY A 9 -9.81 -2.55 14.53
CA GLY A 9 -10.61 -1.45 15.10
C GLY A 9 -9.82 -0.25 15.61
N LYS A 10 -8.49 -0.22 15.46
CA LYS A 10 -7.66 0.92 15.94
C LYS A 10 -8.17 2.27 15.45
N TYR A 11 -8.71 2.31 14.25
CA TYR A 11 -9.14 3.55 13.58
C TYR A 11 -10.66 3.70 13.49
N ASP A 12 -11.46 2.93 14.23
CA ASP A 12 -12.93 2.98 14.13
C ASP A 12 -13.51 4.35 14.46
N ASN A 13 -12.88 5.06 15.40
CA ASN A 13 -13.30 6.40 15.81
C ASN A 13 -12.63 7.52 14.99
N VAL A 14 -11.82 7.18 13.98
CA VAL A 14 -11.21 8.17 13.08
C VAL A 14 -12.08 8.31 11.84
N ASN A 15 -12.47 9.54 11.53
CA ASN A 15 -13.11 9.86 10.26
C ASN A 15 -12.04 10.40 9.30
N PHE A 16 -11.62 9.58 8.35
CA PHE A 16 -10.65 9.99 7.34
C PHE A 16 -11.34 10.88 6.31
N PRO A 17 -10.75 12.05 5.97
CA PRO A 17 -11.31 12.88 4.92
C PRO A 17 -11.23 12.14 3.58
N MET A 18 -12.32 12.18 2.81
CA MET A 18 -12.25 11.71 1.42
C MET A 18 -11.34 12.64 0.61
N PRO A 19 -10.53 12.11 -0.32
CA PRO A 19 -9.81 12.94 -1.30
C PRO A 19 -10.79 13.83 -2.09
N GLU A 20 -10.37 15.07 -2.41
CA GLU A 20 -11.20 15.99 -3.20
C GLU A 20 -11.58 15.40 -4.56
N THR A 21 -10.71 14.56 -5.12
CA THR A 21 -10.90 13.86 -6.39
C THR A 21 -11.72 12.57 -6.29
N PHE A 22 -12.26 12.21 -5.11
CA PHE A 22 -12.98 10.94 -4.91
C PHE A 22 -14.16 10.73 -5.88
N TYR A 23 -14.82 11.81 -6.26
CA TYR A 23 -15.92 11.81 -7.23
C TYR A 23 -15.51 12.38 -8.60
N ASP A 24 -14.26 12.14 -9.05
CA ASP A 24 -13.81 12.51 -10.40
C ASP A 24 -14.74 11.89 -11.46
N ASP A 25 -15.20 12.67 -12.41
CA ASP A 25 -16.09 12.24 -13.49
C ASP A 25 -15.32 11.73 -14.73
N TYR A 26 -14.01 11.89 -14.71
CA TYR A 26 -13.07 11.52 -15.81
C TYR A 26 -13.37 12.18 -17.16
N ALA A 27 -14.17 13.27 -17.20
CA ALA A 27 -14.64 13.88 -18.43
C ALA A 27 -13.51 14.29 -19.39
N THR A 28 -12.35 14.70 -18.85
CA THR A 28 -11.18 15.11 -19.60
C THR A 28 -10.17 13.97 -19.84
N ARG A 29 -10.50 12.73 -19.45
CA ARG A 29 -9.59 11.59 -19.51
C ARG A 29 -9.81 10.72 -20.75
N GLY A 30 -8.77 9.96 -21.13
CA GLY A 30 -8.87 8.96 -22.18
C GLY A 30 -9.79 7.80 -21.83
N GLU A 31 -10.13 6.98 -22.82
CA GLU A 31 -11.07 5.85 -22.66
C GLU A 31 -10.61 4.85 -21.58
N ALA A 32 -9.33 4.52 -21.54
CA ALA A 32 -8.80 3.60 -20.54
C ALA A 32 -9.11 4.02 -19.10
N VAL A 33 -9.03 5.33 -18.80
CA VAL A 33 -9.38 5.87 -17.47
C VAL A 33 -10.88 5.83 -17.22
N ARG A 34 -11.70 6.11 -18.23
CA ARG A 34 -13.16 6.09 -18.08
C ARG A 34 -13.74 4.67 -17.92
N THR A 35 -13.09 3.66 -18.49
CA THR A 35 -13.55 2.26 -18.48
C THR A 35 -12.85 1.38 -17.45
N GLN A 36 -11.92 1.96 -16.65
CA GLN A 36 -11.17 1.23 -15.65
C GLN A 36 -12.07 0.56 -14.58
N LYS A 37 -11.55 -0.47 -13.91
CA LYS A 37 -12.25 -1.24 -12.88
C LYS A 37 -11.57 -1.12 -11.51
N MET A 38 -11.21 0.10 -11.11
CA MET A 38 -10.53 0.38 -9.83
C MET A 38 -11.36 1.25 -8.89
N SER A 39 -12.65 1.45 -9.16
CA SER A 39 -13.49 2.31 -8.31
C SER A 39 -13.76 1.66 -6.95
N VAL A 40 -13.46 2.38 -5.87
CA VAL A 40 -13.77 1.99 -4.48
C VAL A 40 -15.27 1.68 -4.33
N THR A 41 -16.13 2.49 -4.93
CA THR A 41 -17.58 2.38 -4.76
C THR A 41 -18.21 1.29 -5.62
N LYS A 42 -17.60 0.93 -6.77
CA LYS A 42 -18.21 0.03 -7.78
C LYS A 42 -17.48 -1.32 -7.90
N HIS A 43 -16.16 -1.36 -7.72
CA HIS A 43 -15.35 -2.51 -8.10
C HIS A 43 -14.67 -3.22 -6.92
N MET A 44 -14.54 -2.57 -5.76
CA MET A 44 -14.12 -3.26 -4.55
C MET A 44 -15.15 -4.31 -4.16
N ARG A 45 -14.67 -5.48 -3.78
CA ARG A 45 -15.49 -6.66 -3.50
C ARG A 45 -15.95 -6.68 -2.04
N TRP A 46 -17.21 -7.00 -1.83
CA TRP A 46 -17.82 -7.02 -0.52
C TRP A 46 -17.12 -7.99 0.44
N GLU A 47 -16.83 -9.19 -0.04
CA GLU A 47 -16.25 -10.25 0.77
C GLU A 47 -14.75 -10.05 1.04
N GLN A 48 -13.99 -9.67 0.01
CA GLN A 48 -12.53 -9.57 0.12
C GLN A 48 -12.05 -8.22 0.66
N ASP A 49 -12.59 -7.13 0.09
CA ASP A 49 -12.09 -5.80 0.40
C ASP A 49 -12.78 -5.25 1.65
N PHE A 50 -14.10 -5.38 1.73
CA PHE A 50 -14.88 -4.87 2.86
C PHE A 50 -15.13 -5.91 3.97
N LYS A 51 -14.84 -7.20 3.75
CA LYS A 51 -15.10 -8.32 4.69
C LYS A 51 -16.58 -8.41 5.08
N VAL A 52 -17.50 -8.19 4.13
CA VAL A 52 -18.96 -8.26 4.29
C VAL A 52 -19.53 -9.35 3.39
N PRO A 53 -19.25 -10.64 3.67
CA PRO A 53 -19.74 -11.75 2.83
C PRO A 53 -21.27 -11.84 2.82
N GLU A 54 -21.95 -11.25 3.79
CA GLU A 54 -23.41 -11.20 3.89
C GLU A 54 -24.07 -10.41 2.73
N MET A 55 -23.29 -9.62 1.97
CA MET A 55 -23.74 -8.88 0.79
C MET A 55 -23.70 -9.71 -0.50
N LEU A 56 -23.20 -10.94 -0.46
CA LEU A 56 -23.12 -11.81 -1.63
C LEU A 56 -24.46 -12.52 -1.88
N ASP A 57 -24.84 -12.60 -3.14
CA ASP A 57 -25.93 -13.48 -3.58
C ASP A 57 -25.39 -14.90 -3.82
N LEU A 58 -25.52 -15.75 -2.83
CA LEU A 58 -25.03 -17.14 -2.90
C LEU A 58 -25.84 -18.04 -3.86
N ASN A 59 -26.83 -17.52 -4.57
CA ASN A 59 -27.46 -18.23 -5.70
C ASN A 59 -26.63 -18.09 -7.00
N ASN A 60 -25.70 -17.14 -7.04
CA ASN A 60 -24.78 -16.92 -8.15
C ASN A 60 -23.48 -17.70 -7.93
N GLU A 61 -22.99 -18.43 -8.96
CA GLU A 61 -21.78 -19.26 -8.86
C GLU A 61 -20.51 -18.43 -8.59
N ASP A 62 -20.35 -17.28 -9.27
CA ASP A 62 -19.18 -16.40 -9.05
C ASP A 62 -19.14 -15.90 -7.60
N SER A 63 -20.31 -15.63 -7.01
CA SER A 63 -20.43 -15.22 -5.60
C SER A 63 -20.10 -16.37 -4.64
N LYS A 64 -20.48 -17.61 -4.99
CA LYS A 64 -20.08 -18.81 -4.22
C LYS A 64 -18.58 -19.01 -4.24
N ASP A 65 -17.93 -18.87 -5.39
CA ASP A 65 -16.49 -19.01 -5.52
C ASP A 65 -15.76 -17.93 -4.70
N SER A 66 -16.23 -16.70 -4.77
CA SER A 66 -15.72 -15.60 -3.97
C SER A 66 -15.89 -15.84 -2.46
N TYR A 67 -17.05 -16.34 -2.03
CA TYR A 67 -17.29 -16.73 -0.64
C TYR A 67 -16.36 -17.87 -0.20
N ASN A 68 -16.22 -18.91 -1.03
CA ASN A 68 -15.33 -20.04 -0.74
C ASN A 68 -13.86 -19.61 -0.64
N ALA A 69 -13.41 -18.66 -1.48
CA ALA A 69 -12.07 -18.08 -1.40
C ALA A 69 -11.85 -17.35 -0.06
N LEU A 70 -12.81 -16.51 0.38
CA LEU A 70 -12.75 -15.87 1.69
C LEU A 70 -12.72 -16.90 2.83
N MET A 71 -13.58 -17.91 2.77
CA MET A 71 -13.62 -18.97 3.79
C MET A 71 -12.31 -19.76 3.83
N GLY A 72 -11.68 -19.98 2.67
CA GLY A 72 -10.35 -20.57 2.56
C GLY A 72 -9.28 -19.74 3.30
N GLU A 73 -9.32 -18.41 3.18
CA GLU A 73 -8.44 -17.51 3.94
C GLU A 73 -8.71 -17.57 5.45
N ILE A 74 -9.96 -17.49 5.86
CA ILE A 74 -10.36 -17.56 7.26
C ILE A 74 -9.97 -18.91 7.88
N ASN A 75 -10.08 -20.00 7.13
CA ASN A 75 -9.72 -21.33 7.61
C ASN A 75 -8.21 -21.53 7.83
N ARG A 76 -7.36 -20.75 7.15
CA ARG A 76 -5.91 -20.70 7.42
C ARG A 76 -5.53 -19.93 8.70
N MET A 77 -6.45 -19.13 9.24
CA MET A 77 -6.24 -18.43 10.51
C MET A 77 -6.16 -19.38 11.68
N THR A 78 -5.33 -19.06 12.67
CA THR A 78 -5.38 -19.73 13.97
C THR A 78 -6.74 -19.52 14.65
N PRO A 79 -7.15 -20.37 15.60
CA PRO A 79 -8.41 -20.17 16.35
C PRO A 79 -8.52 -18.78 16.97
N ALA A 80 -7.42 -18.24 17.53
CA ALA A 80 -7.39 -16.90 18.12
C ALA A 80 -7.61 -15.80 17.08
N GLN A 81 -6.95 -15.91 15.91
CA GLN A 81 -7.14 -14.97 14.80
C GLN A 81 -8.57 -14.99 14.28
N ARG A 82 -9.12 -16.17 14.02
CA ARG A 82 -10.51 -16.33 13.55
C ARG A 82 -11.53 -15.77 14.54
N SER A 83 -11.34 -16.04 15.84
CA SER A 83 -12.20 -15.50 16.88
C SER A 83 -12.14 -13.96 16.96
N ALA A 84 -10.95 -13.37 16.88
CA ALA A 84 -10.79 -11.92 16.90
C ALA A 84 -11.38 -11.27 15.64
N TRP A 85 -11.15 -11.88 14.45
CA TRP A 85 -11.72 -11.46 13.20
C TRP A 85 -13.26 -11.40 13.26
N GLY A 86 -13.90 -12.48 13.71
CA GLY A 86 -15.36 -12.55 13.83
C GLY A 86 -15.92 -11.56 14.85
N ARG A 87 -15.28 -11.41 16.02
CA ARG A 87 -15.70 -10.41 17.03
C ARG A 87 -15.66 -8.98 16.50
N TYR A 88 -14.74 -8.67 15.58
CA TYR A 88 -14.62 -7.34 15.02
C TYR A 88 -15.56 -7.12 13.82
N TYR A 89 -15.51 -7.99 12.82
CA TYR A 89 -16.23 -7.76 11.56
C TYR A 89 -17.73 -8.04 11.66
N PHE A 90 -18.18 -9.08 12.35
CA PHE A 90 -19.61 -9.42 12.39
C PHE A 90 -20.51 -8.33 12.98
N PRO A 91 -20.17 -7.67 14.11
CA PRO A 91 -21.00 -6.56 14.61
C PRO A 91 -20.99 -5.34 13.68
N ARG A 92 -19.85 -5.06 13.03
CA ARG A 92 -19.71 -3.97 12.03
C ARG A 92 -20.62 -4.24 10.83
N ASN A 93 -20.56 -5.46 10.29
CA ASN A 93 -21.35 -5.87 9.14
C ASN A 93 -22.86 -5.82 9.45
N ARG A 94 -23.27 -6.30 10.62
CA ARG A 94 -24.67 -6.23 11.05
C ARG A 94 -25.18 -4.79 11.06
N LYS A 95 -24.41 -3.85 11.62
CA LYS A 95 -24.77 -2.42 11.62
C LYS A 95 -24.94 -1.86 10.21
N LEU A 96 -24.08 -2.26 9.28
CA LEU A 96 -24.20 -1.85 7.87
C LEU A 96 -25.51 -2.36 7.26
N LEU A 97 -25.82 -3.64 7.45
CA LEU A 97 -27.04 -4.24 6.89
C LEU A 97 -28.32 -3.60 7.47
N GLU A 98 -28.33 -3.35 8.78
CA GLU A 98 -29.45 -2.69 9.46
C GLU A 98 -29.62 -1.22 9.01
N ALA A 99 -28.52 -0.52 8.76
CA ALA A 99 -28.55 0.89 8.33
C ALA A 99 -29.08 1.08 6.89
N ASN A 100 -29.03 0.06 6.05
CA ASN A 100 -29.50 0.06 4.66
C ASN A 100 -29.06 1.31 3.85
N LEU A 101 -27.78 1.67 4.00
CA LEU A 101 -27.20 2.90 3.42
C LEU A 101 -27.29 2.88 1.89
N LYS A 102 -27.48 4.08 1.29
CA LYS A 102 -27.58 4.29 -0.16
C LYS A 102 -26.77 5.51 -0.60
N GLY A 103 -26.43 5.56 -1.88
CA GLY A 103 -25.76 6.71 -2.50
C GLY A 103 -24.50 7.14 -1.75
N LYS A 104 -24.36 8.45 -1.50
CA LYS A 104 -23.16 9.01 -0.86
C LYS A 104 -22.89 8.51 0.56
N GLU A 105 -23.92 8.11 1.30
CA GLU A 105 -23.73 7.53 2.64
C GLU A 105 -23.08 6.15 2.54
N LEU A 106 -23.51 5.32 1.59
CA LEU A 106 -22.89 4.03 1.31
C LEU A 106 -21.45 4.20 0.78
N ASP A 107 -21.23 5.16 -0.11
CA ASP A 107 -19.90 5.47 -0.64
C ASP A 107 -18.93 5.87 0.48
N ASN A 108 -19.41 6.74 1.39
CA ASN A 108 -18.61 7.12 2.57
C ASN A 108 -18.32 5.91 3.46
N TRP A 109 -19.29 5.05 3.72
CA TRP A 109 -19.07 3.84 4.49
C TRP A 109 -18.00 2.95 3.84
N LYS A 110 -18.09 2.72 2.53
CA LYS A 110 -17.09 1.95 1.78
C LYS A 110 -15.69 2.55 1.89
N TYR A 111 -15.58 3.86 1.69
CA TYR A 111 -14.30 4.55 1.84
C TYR A 111 -13.74 4.42 3.25
N GLN A 112 -14.54 4.68 4.29
CA GLN A 112 -14.10 4.56 5.68
C GLN A 112 -13.70 3.14 6.04
N ALA A 113 -14.44 2.13 5.60
CA ALA A 113 -14.11 0.72 5.83
C ALA A 113 -12.77 0.35 5.17
N TYR A 114 -12.57 0.76 3.93
CA TYR A 114 -11.34 0.56 3.18
C TYR A 114 -10.13 1.20 3.86
N ILE A 115 -10.20 2.51 4.12
CA ILE A 115 -9.04 3.26 4.62
C ILE A 115 -8.68 2.86 6.06
N ARG A 116 -9.66 2.57 6.92
CA ARG A 116 -9.42 2.13 8.30
C ARG A 116 -8.74 0.77 8.35
N ASP A 117 -9.20 -0.19 7.54
CA ASP A 117 -8.57 -1.50 7.45
C ASP A 117 -7.14 -1.38 6.89
N TYR A 118 -6.93 -0.54 5.85
CA TYR A 118 -5.62 -0.30 5.28
C TYR A 118 -4.66 0.31 6.30
N MET A 119 -5.07 1.37 7.00
CA MET A 119 -4.25 2.03 8.04
C MET A 119 -3.94 1.09 9.21
N SER A 120 -4.84 0.16 9.53
CA SER A 120 -4.58 -0.87 10.55
C SER A 120 -3.48 -1.85 10.11
N VAL A 121 -3.39 -2.16 8.82
CA VAL A 121 -2.28 -2.94 8.26
C VAL A 121 -0.98 -2.14 8.32
N ILE A 122 -1.00 -0.86 7.91
CA ILE A 122 0.18 0.02 8.00
C ILE A 122 0.70 0.10 9.43
N ALA A 123 -0.17 0.24 10.43
CA ALA A 123 0.24 0.22 11.85
C ALA A 123 0.92 -1.11 12.25
N SER A 124 0.50 -2.23 11.65
CA SER A 124 1.15 -3.53 11.87
C SER A 124 2.54 -3.61 11.24
N VAL A 125 2.70 -3.00 10.06
CA VAL A 125 3.99 -2.93 9.36
C VAL A 125 4.95 -2.02 10.11
N ASP A 126 4.49 -0.83 10.53
CA ASP A 126 5.27 0.14 11.29
C ASP A 126 5.86 -0.48 12.57
N GLU A 127 5.05 -1.20 13.34
CA GLU A 127 5.55 -1.93 14.50
C GLU A 127 6.59 -3.00 14.13
N SER A 128 6.37 -3.71 13.03
CA SER A 128 7.32 -4.76 12.60
C SER A 128 8.66 -4.16 12.20
N VAL A 129 8.66 -3.01 11.54
CA VAL A 129 9.87 -2.23 11.24
C VAL A 129 10.54 -1.78 12.54
N GLY A 130 9.79 -1.20 13.49
CA GLY A 130 10.31 -0.79 14.79
C GLY A 130 11.03 -1.95 15.50
N ARG A 131 10.44 -3.14 15.54
CA ARG A 131 11.07 -4.32 16.15
C ARG A 131 12.40 -4.73 15.50
N VAL A 132 12.53 -4.55 14.18
CA VAL A 132 13.80 -4.81 13.48
C VAL A 132 14.85 -3.77 13.87
N LEU A 133 14.45 -2.49 13.92
CA LEU A 133 15.35 -1.40 14.32
C LEU A 133 15.81 -1.58 15.77
N ASP A 134 14.90 -1.88 16.69
CA ASP A 134 15.22 -2.18 18.09
C ASP A 134 16.20 -3.35 18.23
N TYR A 135 16.01 -4.40 17.43
CA TYR A 135 16.94 -5.54 17.42
C TYR A 135 18.35 -5.15 16.97
N LEU A 136 18.47 -4.33 15.92
CA LEU A 136 19.77 -3.84 15.46
C LEU A 136 20.47 -3.01 16.53
N ASP A 137 19.74 -2.12 17.18
CA ASP A 137 20.27 -1.25 18.25
C ASP A 137 20.72 -2.07 19.47
N GLN A 138 19.87 -2.96 19.98
CA GLN A 138 20.17 -3.82 21.14
C GLN A 138 21.37 -4.75 20.93
N ASN A 139 21.69 -5.09 19.68
CA ASN A 139 22.80 -5.96 19.35
C ASN A 139 24.03 -5.19 18.83
N GLY A 140 24.04 -3.86 18.87
CA GLY A 140 25.17 -3.03 18.41
C GLY A 140 25.44 -3.16 16.91
N LEU A 141 24.41 -3.44 16.11
CA LEU A 141 24.51 -3.66 14.66
C LEU A 141 24.17 -2.41 13.85
N THR A 142 23.55 -1.39 14.46
CA THR A 142 23.01 -0.20 13.78
C THR A 142 24.07 0.51 12.95
N ASP A 143 25.26 0.72 13.50
CA ASP A 143 26.35 1.45 12.81
C ASP A 143 26.99 0.66 11.66
N ASN A 144 26.75 -0.64 11.57
CA ASN A 144 27.26 -1.53 10.52
C ASN A 144 26.15 -2.14 9.66
N THR A 145 24.99 -1.50 9.60
CA THR A 145 23.86 -1.98 8.82
C THR A 145 23.28 -0.86 7.94
N ILE A 146 23.12 -1.12 6.66
CA ILE A 146 22.39 -0.25 5.74
C ILE A 146 20.93 -0.62 5.81
N ILE A 147 20.08 0.35 6.15
CA ILE A 147 18.64 0.17 6.26
C ILE A 147 17.97 0.86 5.08
N VAL A 148 17.16 0.12 4.34
CA VAL A 148 16.37 0.64 3.22
C VAL A 148 14.90 0.31 3.45
N TYR A 149 14.06 1.35 3.53
CA TYR A 149 12.61 1.22 3.57
C TYR A 149 12.04 1.74 2.26
N THR A 150 11.32 0.90 1.54
CA THR A 150 10.74 1.25 0.25
C THR A 150 9.50 0.40 -0.05
N SER A 151 8.85 0.66 -1.19
CA SER A 151 7.78 -0.15 -1.76
C SER A 151 8.08 -0.45 -3.23
N ASP A 152 7.51 -1.52 -3.74
CA ASP A 152 7.58 -1.89 -5.16
C ASP A 152 6.73 -0.97 -6.04
N GLN A 153 5.70 -0.34 -5.48
CA GLN A 153 4.73 0.51 -6.17
C GLN A 153 4.02 1.47 -5.22
N GLY A 154 3.39 2.49 -5.78
CA GLY A 154 2.40 3.30 -5.08
C GLY A 154 1.02 2.63 -5.03
N PHE A 155 0.01 3.32 -4.48
CA PHE A 155 -1.34 2.79 -4.33
C PHE A 155 -2.36 3.93 -4.18
N TYR A 156 -3.49 3.85 -4.88
CA TYR A 156 -4.59 4.80 -4.72
C TYR A 156 -5.36 4.51 -3.43
N MET A 157 -5.55 5.54 -2.64
CA MET A 157 -6.25 5.47 -1.36
C MET A 157 -7.58 6.25 -1.40
N GLY A 158 -8.24 6.26 -2.55
CA GLY A 158 -9.47 6.97 -2.81
C GLY A 158 -9.29 8.16 -3.76
N GLU A 159 -8.06 8.57 -4.09
CA GLU A 159 -7.82 9.58 -5.12
C GLU A 159 -8.44 9.11 -6.43
N HIS A 160 -9.09 10.03 -7.15
CA HIS A 160 -9.88 9.73 -8.35
C HIS A 160 -10.99 8.68 -8.14
N GLY A 161 -11.41 8.44 -6.88
CA GLY A 161 -12.34 7.38 -6.52
C GLY A 161 -11.76 5.96 -6.65
N TRP A 162 -10.45 5.81 -6.74
CA TRP A 162 -9.79 4.54 -7.04
C TRP A 162 -9.16 3.86 -5.83
N PHE A 163 -8.95 2.57 -5.98
CA PHE A 163 -8.05 1.72 -5.23
C PHE A 163 -7.08 1.02 -6.19
N ASP A 164 -6.11 0.23 -5.67
CA ASP A 164 -5.11 -0.45 -6.48
C ASP A 164 -4.08 0.53 -7.10
N LYS A 165 -3.47 0.19 -8.23
CA LYS A 165 -2.40 0.92 -8.94
C LYS A 165 -2.46 0.49 -10.41
N ARG A 166 -2.40 1.36 -11.35
CA ARG A 166 -2.34 1.00 -12.78
C ARG A 166 -1.87 2.16 -13.65
N PHE A 167 -2.42 3.32 -13.43
CA PHE A 167 -2.14 4.50 -14.23
C PHE A 167 -0.96 5.29 -13.66
N MET A 168 -0.28 6.03 -14.53
CA MET A 168 0.91 6.83 -14.19
C MET A 168 0.57 8.17 -13.52
N TYR A 169 -0.16 8.09 -12.42
CA TYR A 169 -0.39 9.21 -11.50
C TYR A 169 0.59 9.13 -10.33
N GLU A 170 0.79 10.24 -9.62
CA GLU A 170 1.72 10.31 -8.48
C GLU A 170 1.44 9.21 -7.46
N GLU A 171 0.18 8.93 -7.15
CA GLU A 171 -0.25 7.92 -6.17
C GLU A 171 0.20 6.50 -6.54
N SER A 172 0.33 6.22 -7.84
CA SER A 172 0.79 4.92 -8.35
C SER A 172 2.30 4.86 -8.54
N LEU A 173 2.93 5.97 -8.93
CA LEU A 173 4.36 6.02 -9.27
C LEU A 173 5.24 6.35 -8.07
N ARG A 174 4.78 7.22 -7.17
CA ARG A 174 5.58 7.73 -6.07
C ARG A 174 5.54 6.76 -4.89
N THR A 175 6.66 6.09 -4.68
CA THR A 175 6.86 5.19 -3.54
C THR A 175 7.74 5.84 -2.47
N PRO A 176 7.60 5.44 -1.20
CA PRO A 176 8.58 5.84 -0.19
C PRO A 176 9.95 5.25 -0.53
N LEU A 177 10.99 6.03 -0.31
CA LEU A 177 12.37 5.54 -0.30
C LEU A 177 13.12 6.26 0.82
N ILE A 178 13.45 5.52 1.87
CA ILE A 178 14.21 6.01 3.00
C ILE A 178 15.46 5.14 3.12
N ILE A 179 16.63 5.76 3.16
CA ILE A 179 17.91 5.06 3.28
C ILE A 179 18.68 5.62 4.47
N SER A 180 19.08 4.71 5.35
CA SER A 180 20.04 5.00 6.41
C SER A 180 21.30 4.19 6.15
N TYR A 181 22.40 4.89 5.86
CA TYR A 181 23.73 4.30 5.68
C TYR A 181 24.71 5.07 6.57
N PRO A 182 25.02 4.55 7.77
CA PRO A 182 25.85 5.23 8.74
C PRO A 182 27.19 5.69 8.18
N GLY A 183 27.55 6.96 8.42
CA GLY A 183 28.76 7.57 7.86
C GLY A 183 28.69 8.02 6.40
N HIS A 184 27.62 7.68 5.68
CA HIS A 184 27.48 7.99 4.25
C HIS A 184 26.19 8.76 3.89
N THR A 185 25.12 8.62 4.65
CA THR A 185 23.91 9.43 4.48
C THR A 185 23.79 10.46 5.60
N LYS A 186 23.51 11.72 5.24
CA LYS A 186 23.27 12.76 6.23
C LYS A 186 21.88 12.62 6.86
N PRO A 187 21.75 12.48 8.18
CA PRO A 187 20.46 12.40 8.85
C PRO A 187 19.55 13.61 8.51
N GLY A 188 18.28 13.32 8.20
CA GLY A 188 17.29 14.35 7.88
C GLY A 188 17.43 14.99 6.49
N SER A 189 18.40 14.55 5.68
CA SER A 189 18.52 15.05 4.29
C SER A 189 17.39 14.53 3.40
N VAL A 190 17.04 15.32 2.39
CA VAL A 190 16.04 14.96 1.37
C VAL A 190 16.69 15.09 -0.01
N CYS A 191 16.49 14.08 -0.85
CA CYS A 191 16.94 14.06 -2.23
C CYS A 191 15.72 14.13 -3.16
N HIS A 192 15.70 15.10 -4.09
CA HIS A 192 14.62 15.30 -5.06
C HIS A 192 14.91 14.71 -6.46
N LYS A 193 15.96 13.91 -6.60
CA LYS A 193 16.30 13.26 -7.86
C LYS A 193 15.33 12.14 -8.18
N LEU A 194 15.04 11.96 -9.47
CA LEU A 194 14.23 10.84 -9.95
C LEU A 194 14.98 9.53 -9.77
N VAL A 195 14.43 8.62 -8.96
CA VAL A 195 14.96 7.27 -8.74
C VAL A 195 13.91 6.24 -9.14
N GLN A 196 14.33 5.02 -9.37
CA GLN A 196 13.45 3.91 -9.79
C GLN A 196 13.84 2.63 -9.07
N ASN A 197 12.93 1.68 -8.95
CA ASN A 197 13.17 0.37 -8.32
C ASN A 197 14.34 -0.40 -8.95
N ILE A 198 14.56 -0.23 -10.26
CA ILE A 198 15.70 -0.83 -10.97
C ILE A 198 17.07 -0.33 -10.50
N ASP A 199 17.10 0.76 -9.71
CA ASP A 199 18.35 1.34 -9.19
C ASP A 199 18.81 0.65 -7.90
N TYR A 200 17.95 -0.10 -7.23
CA TYR A 200 18.31 -0.73 -5.96
C TYR A 200 19.36 -1.85 -6.14
N ALA A 201 19.14 -2.73 -7.11
CA ALA A 201 20.08 -3.82 -7.35
C ALA A 201 21.51 -3.35 -7.69
N PRO A 202 21.72 -2.42 -8.64
CA PRO A 202 23.06 -1.90 -8.89
C PRO A 202 23.68 -1.15 -7.69
N THR A 203 22.85 -0.51 -6.85
CA THR A 203 23.30 0.13 -5.62
C THR A 203 23.84 -0.91 -4.63
N PHE A 204 23.10 -1.99 -4.40
CA PHE A 204 23.53 -3.04 -3.49
C PHE A 204 24.76 -3.80 -3.98
N LEU A 205 24.89 -4.02 -5.29
CA LEU A 205 26.11 -4.62 -5.86
C LEU A 205 27.33 -3.73 -5.64
N GLU A 206 27.20 -2.42 -5.87
CA GLU A 206 28.29 -1.48 -5.65
C GLU A 206 28.68 -1.40 -4.17
N LEU A 207 27.71 -1.35 -3.25
CA LEU A 207 27.94 -1.41 -1.80
C LEU A 207 28.65 -2.71 -1.37
N ALA A 208 28.37 -3.82 -2.03
CA ALA A 208 29.02 -5.10 -1.79
C ALA A 208 30.38 -5.26 -2.50
N GLY A 209 30.84 -4.26 -3.24
CA GLY A 209 32.07 -4.36 -4.04
C GLY A 209 31.94 -5.32 -5.23
N VAL A 210 30.75 -5.66 -5.66
CA VAL A 210 30.47 -6.60 -6.76
C VAL A 210 30.20 -5.83 -8.05
N LYS A 211 30.88 -6.26 -9.14
CA LYS A 211 30.70 -5.62 -10.44
C LYS A 211 29.27 -5.81 -10.96
N LYS A 212 28.63 -4.71 -11.37
CA LYS A 212 27.30 -4.72 -11.99
C LYS A 212 27.34 -5.52 -13.31
N PRO A 213 26.38 -6.45 -13.55
CA PRO A 213 26.21 -7.12 -14.83
C PRO A 213 25.98 -6.11 -15.98
N HIS A 214 26.43 -6.47 -17.18
CA HIS A 214 26.36 -5.58 -18.34
C HIS A 214 24.93 -5.24 -18.77
N ASP A 215 24.03 -6.17 -18.65
CA ASP A 215 22.60 -6.09 -19.03
C ASP A 215 21.70 -5.43 -17.98
N MET A 216 22.23 -5.11 -16.79
CA MET A 216 21.49 -4.42 -15.74
C MET A 216 21.34 -2.93 -16.05
N VAL A 217 20.12 -2.45 -16.26
CA VAL A 217 19.83 -1.07 -16.76
C VAL A 217 19.81 0.02 -15.68
N GLY A 218 19.59 -0.30 -14.43
CA GLY A 218 19.54 0.65 -13.32
C GLY A 218 20.88 1.36 -13.07
N ARG A 219 20.84 2.43 -12.27
CA ARG A 219 22.01 3.21 -11.84
C ARG A 219 22.16 3.12 -10.33
N SER A 220 23.39 3.03 -9.84
CA SER A 220 23.63 3.13 -8.40
C SER A 220 23.16 4.46 -7.84
N LEU A 221 22.57 4.43 -6.66
CA LEU A 221 22.11 5.60 -5.91
C LEU A 221 23.22 6.23 -5.06
N LEU A 222 24.39 5.58 -4.92
CA LEU A 222 25.50 6.12 -4.10
C LEU A 222 25.85 7.59 -4.44
N PRO A 223 25.91 8.01 -5.72
CA PRO A 223 26.20 9.40 -6.05
C PRO A 223 25.18 10.43 -5.52
N VAL A 224 23.98 10.01 -5.13
CA VAL A 224 22.92 10.91 -4.65
C VAL A 224 22.66 10.80 -3.14
N PHE A 225 23.42 9.99 -2.40
CA PHE A 225 23.25 9.83 -0.96
C PHE A 225 23.67 11.08 -0.18
N ASP A 226 24.84 11.65 -0.49
CA ASP A 226 25.43 12.73 0.31
C ASP A 226 24.97 14.12 -0.13
N ASN A 227 24.68 14.32 -1.40
CA ASN A 227 24.39 15.63 -1.98
C ASN A 227 23.52 15.49 -3.22
N GLY A 228 22.39 14.79 -3.08
CA GLY A 228 21.54 14.35 -4.18
C GLY A 228 21.21 15.42 -5.22
N ASP A 229 21.05 16.66 -4.79
CA ASP A 229 20.71 17.76 -5.69
C ASP A 229 21.93 18.34 -6.44
N ALA A 230 23.15 18.08 -5.99
CA ALA A 230 24.39 18.57 -6.63
C ALA A 230 24.79 17.76 -7.87
N GLN A 231 24.22 16.58 -8.11
CA GLN A 231 24.55 15.73 -9.26
C GLN A 231 23.98 16.28 -10.58
N LYS A 232 24.83 16.98 -11.34
CA LYS A 232 24.44 17.63 -12.60
C LYS A 232 24.05 16.65 -13.74
N GLN A 233 24.50 15.40 -13.66
CA GLN A 233 24.28 14.39 -14.71
C GLN A 233 23.32 13.27 -14.29
N TRP A 234 22.38 13.57 -13.41
CA TRP A 234 21.35 12.60 -13.04
C TRP A 234 20.18 12.61 -14.04
N ARG A 235 19.39 11.53 -14.06
CA ARG A 235 18.21 11.46 -14.95
C ARG A 235 17.20 12.56 -14.63
N THR A 236 16.57 13.07 -15.69
CA THR A 236 15.51 14.08 -15.64
C THR A 236 14.15 13.53 -16.06
N SER A 237 14.11 12.27 -16.52
CA SER A 237 12.90 11.58 -16.94
C SER A 237 12.98 10.09 -16.59
N ILE A 238 11.82 9.47 -16.47
CA ILE A 238 11.64 8.02 -16.31
C ILE A 238 10.73 7.52 -17.44
N TYR A 239 10.91 6.26 -17.82
CA TYR A 239 10.02 5.58 -18.74
C TYR A 239 9.07 4.70 -17.97
N TYR A 240 7.78 4.82 -18.26
CA TYR A 240 6.72 3.97 -17.73
C TYR A 240 5.97 3.30 -18.88
N HIS A 241 5.71 2.01 -18.75
CA HIS A 241 4.89 1.26 -19.69
C HIS A 241 3.98 0.31 -18.92
N TYR A 242 2.70 0.28 -19.30
CA TYR A 242 1.71 -0.64 -18.79
C TYR A 242 1.10 -1.40 -19.97
N TYR A 243 1.05 -2.74 -19.87
CA TYR A 243 0.53 -3.62 -20.92
C TYR A 243 -0.95 -3.92 -20.75
#